data_a037b8f6d7468b7fb7a04f5023ebe74d
#
_entry.id   a037b8f6d7468b7fb7a04f5023ebe74d
#
_cell.length_a   1.000
_cell.length_b   1.000
_cell.length_c   1.000
_cell.angle_alpha   90.00
_cell.angle_beta   90.00
_cell.angle_gamma   90.00
#
_symmetry.space_group_name_H-M   'P 1'
#
loop_
_entity.id
_entity.type
_entity.pdbx_description
1 polymer ?
#
loop_
_entity_poly.entity_id
_entity_poly.type
_entity_poly.pdbx_seq_one_letter_code
_entity_poly.pdbx_strand_id
1 'polypeptide(L)'
;MCIRDSCKPWAEQGTVKFLCPCPGYDRHFGVTEFFGIEMMVVPMTEHGPDMDMVEQLVNTDASIKGIWCVPKYSNPQGITYSDETVRRFAALKPAAKDFKIFWDNAYCVHNITDTPDQLLNIMDECKKQGNEDLPIIFASTSKITFPGAGVAAMAGSKNTLANIRKRLSFQTIGPDKVNQLRHLRFLKDMNGVETIMNQHKELLQPKFNIVLETMQKQLAPVGVASWTTPHGGYFISVDVMEGCAKRVVALCKEAGVTLTDAGATYPYGKDPKDCNIRIAPSFPSVQELQEAMNVFCIATKLAALELLLASKL
;
A
#
# COMPACT_ATOMS: atom_id res chain seq x y z
N MET A 1 -16.86 4.85 12.28
CA MET A 1 -16.37 5.09 13.65
C MET A 1 -16.19 6.60 13.83
N CYS A 2 -17.00 7.24 14.65
CA CYS A 2 -16.81 8.68 14.90
C CYS A 2 -15.66 8.86 15.90
N ILE A 3 -14.64 9.61 15.55
CA ILE A 3 -13.48 9.86 16.40
C ILE A 3 -13.69 11.09 17.30
N ARG A 4 -14.68 11.92 16.97
CA ARG A 4 -15.07 13.11 17.76
C ARG A 4 -16.39 12.86 18.48
N ASP A 5 -16.47 13.23 19.76
CA ASP A 5 -17.71 13.11 20.56
C ASP A 5 -18.88 13.94 19.98
N SER A 6 -18.58 14.90 19.10
CA SER A 6 -19.56 15.77 18.44
C SER A 6 -20.15 15.19 17.13
N CYS A 7 -19.67 14.04 16.65
CA CYS A 7 -20.16 13.46 15.41
C CYS A 7 -20.92 12.16 15.69
N LYS A 8 -22.00 11.93 14.94
CA LYS A 8 -22.68 10.63 14.91
C LYS A 8 -21.73 9.55 14.40
N PRO A 9 -21.87 8.28 14.83
CA PRO A 9 -21.16 7.15 14.22
C PRO A 9 -21.37 7.13 12.71
N TRP A 10 -20.36 6.73 11.93
CA TRP A 10 -20.50 6.69 10.47
C TRP A 10 -21.67 5.82 9.99
N ALA A 11 -21.96 4.73 10.69
CA ALA A 11 -23.12 3.89 10.41
C ALA A 11 -24.48 4.63 10.49
N GLU A 12 -24.53 5.79 11.17
CA GLU A 12 -25.74 6.61 11.34
C GLU A 12 -25.75 7.85 10.45
N GLN A 13 -24.73 8.03 9.59
CA GLN A 13 -24.57 9.23 8.75
C GLN A 13 -25.03 9.04 7.30
N GLY A 14 -25.66 7.91 6.97
CA GLY A 14 -26.01 7.55 5.60
C GLY A 14 -24.81 6.98 4.84
N THR A 15 -24.70 7.27 3.56
CA THR A 15 -23.59 6.79 2.73
C THR A 15 -22.28 7.42 3.18
N VAL A 16 -21.32 6.57 3.54
CA VAL A 16 -19.94 6.96 3.87
C VAL A 16 -19.03 6.47 2.77
N LYS A 17 -18.10 7.33 2.35
CA LYS A 17 -17.14 7.04 1.29
C LYS A 17 -15.71 7.16 1.79
N PHE A 18 -14.83 6.32 1.23
CA PHE A 18 -13.38 6.42 1.39
C PHE A 18 -12.70 6.54 0.04
N LEU A 19 -11.70 7.40 -0.03
CA LEU A 19 -10.79 7.45 -1.16
C LEU A 19 -9.78 6.32 -1.05
N CYS A 20 -9.59 5.62 -2.16
CA CYS A 20 -8.72 4.46 -2.28
C CYS A 20 -7.73 4.70 -3.42
N PRO A 21 -6.49 5.16 -3.13
CA PRO A 21 -5.45 5.23 -4.13
C PRO A 21 -5.17 3.86 -4.75
N CYS A 22 -5.21 3.79 -6.08
CA CYS A 22 -5.10 2.55 -6.85
C CYS A 22 -4.08 2.68 -7.99
N PRO A 23 -3.32 1.57 -8.24
CA PRO A 23 -3.36 0.30 -7.55
C PRO A 23 -2.95 0.43 -6.08
N GLY A 24 -3.56 -0.35 -5.17
CA GLY A 24 -3.43 -0.20 -3.72
C GLY A 24 -3.47 -1.52 -2.96
N TYR A 25 -3.54 -1.43 -1.63
CA TYR A 25 -3.47 -2.60 -0.74
C TYR A 25 -4.85 -3.22 -0.52
N ASP A 26 -5.01 -4.47 -0.95
CA ASP A 26 -6.25 -5.26 -0.90
C ASP A 26 -6.89 -5.36 0.49
N ARG A 27 -6.08 -5.35 1.58
CA ARG A 27 -6.63 -5.38 2.94
C ARG A 27 -7.34 -4.09 3.33
N HIS A 28 -6.86 -2.94 2.87
CA HIS A 28 -7.57 -1.68 3.06
C HIS A 28 -8.95 -1.75 2.41
N PHE A 29 -9.03 -2.28 1.20
CA PHE A 29 -10.29 -2.45 0.47
C PHE A 29 -11.23 -3.43 1.18
N GLY A 30 -10.73 -4.61 1.57
CA GLY A 30 -11.52 -5.59 2.28
C GLY A 30 -12.07 -5.09 3.63
N VAL A 31 -11.28 -4.33 4.40
CA VAL A 31 -11.75 -3.70 5.64
C VAL A 31 -12.83 -2.65 5.35
N THR A 32 -12.64 -1.84 4.32
CA THR A 32 -13.58 -0.78 3.94
C THR A 32 -14.91 -1.39 3.49
N GLU A 33 -14.87 -2.43 2.67
CA GLU A 33 -16.04 -3.17 2.20
C GLU A 33 -16.79 -3.85 3.36
N PHE A 34 -16.06 -4.49 4.28
CA PHE A 34 -16.64 -5.15 5.45
C PHE A 34 -17.48 -4.19 6.31
N PHE A 35 -17.08 -2.93 6.41
CA PHE A 35 -17.83 -1.90 7.13
C PHE A 35 -18.90 -1.21 6.27
N GLY A 36 -19.16 -1.66 5.07
CA GLY A 36 -20.16 -1.08 4.16
C GLY A 36 -19.84 0.34 3.71
N ILE A 37 -18.55 0.70 3.70
CA ILE A 37 -18.07 2.01 3.25
C ILE A 37 -17.83 1.95 1.74
N GLU A 38 -18.43 2.89 1.00
CA GLU A 38 -18.23 3.00 -0.45
C GLU A 38 -16.79 3.40 -0.78
N MET A 39 -16.18 2.71 -1.72
CA MET A 39 -14.80 2.98 -2.13
C MET A 39 -14.75 3.76 -3.45
N MET A 40 -14.05 4.88 -3.42
CA MET A 40 -13.81 5.72 -4.59
C MET A 40 -12.34 5.60 -5.01
N VAL A 41 -12.10 5.16 -6.24
CA VAL A 41 -10.75 5.03 -6.80
C VAL A 41 -10.14 6.42 -7.04
N VAL A 42 -8.91 6.60 -6.59
CA VAL A 42 -8.05 7.73 -6.93
C VAL A 42 -6.82 7.17 -7.65
N PRO A 43 -6.46 7.65 -8.84
CA PRO A 43 -5.27 7.20 -9.53
C PRO A 43 -4.00 7.51 -8.73
N MET A 44 -3.04 6.58 -8.76
CA MET A 44 -1.68 6.83 -8.29
C MET A 44 -0.82 7.44 -9.39
N THR A 45 0.06 8.36 -9.01
CA THR A 45 1.13 8.93 -9.83
C THR A 45 2.50 8.48 -9.30
N GLU A 46 3.58 8.85 -9.94
CA GLU A 46 4.95 8.61 -9.45
C GLU A 46 5.28 9.37 -8.14
N HIS A 47 4.45 10.33 -7.74
CA HIS A 47 4.65 11.16 -6.55
C HIS A 47 3.66 10.85 -5.41
N GLY A 48 2.78 9.88 -5.60
CA GLY A 48 1.67 9.53 -4.69
C GLY A 48 0.32 9.60 -5.40
N PRO A 49 -0.81 9.68 -4.69
CA PRO A 49 -2.13 9.80 -5.32
C PRO A 49 -2.28 11.12 -6.08
N ASP A 50 -3.16 11.12 -7.08
CA ASP A 50 -3.57 12.34 -7.77
C ASP A 50 -4.20 13.33 -6.78
N MET A 51 -3.39 14.30 -6.35
CA MET A 51 -3.80 15.25 -5.32
C MET A 51 -4.82 16.27 -5.82
N ASP A 52 -4.89 16.57 -7.12
CA ASP A 52 -5.92 17.46 -7.67
C ASP A 52 -7.30 16.82 -7.48
N MET A 53 -7.41 15.53 -7.80
CA MET A 53 -8.63 14.76 -7.57
C MET A 53 -8.95 14.61 -6.07
N VAL A 54 -7.93 14.31 -5.23
CA VAL A 54 -8.11 14.20 -3.79
C VAL A 54 -8.65 15.49 -3.19
N GLU A 55 -8.04 16.63 -3.48
CA GLU A 55 -8.44 17.94 -2.97
C GLU A 55 -9.85 18.31 -3.43
N GLN A 56 -10.16 18.13 -4.72
CA GLN A 56 -11.48 18.41 -5.27
C GLN A 56 -12.56 17.61 -4.52
N LEU A 57 -12.38 16.30 -4.39
CA LEU A 57 -13.34 15.41 -3.77
C LEU A 57 -13.51 15.69 -2.28
N VAL A 58 -12.40 15.75 -1.54
CA VAL A 58 -12.41 15.94 -0.08
C VAL A 58 -12.98 17.29 0.34
N ASN A 59 -12.70 18.34 -0.42
CA ASN A 59 -13.15 19.70 -0.10
C ASN A 59 -14.63 19.94 -0.45
N THR A 60 -15.24 19.08 -1.27
CA THR A 60 -16.62 19.31 -1.78
C THR A 60 -17.64 18.27 -1.28
N ASP A 61 -17.23 17.04 -1.02
CA ASP A 61 -18.15 15.94 -0.63
C ASP A 61 -18.00 15.58 0.86
N ALA A 62 -18.96 15.99 1.69
CA ALA A 62 -18.99 15.69 3.12
C ALA A 62 -19.28 14.21 3.45
N SER A 63 -19.64 13.38 2.48
CA SER A 63 -19.77 11.94 2.67
C SER A 63 -18.43 11.21 2.66
N ILE A 64 -17.36 11.84 2.16
CA ILE A 64 -16.01 11.29 2.18
C ILE A 64 -15.41 11.47 3.58
N LYS A 65 -15.19 10.36 4.27
CA LYS A 65 -14.73 10.34 5.66
C LYS A 65 -13.29 9.93 5.84
N GLY A 66 -12.66 9.41 4.80
CA GLY A 66 -11.27 9.00 4.90
C GLY A 66 -10.60 8.70 3.57
N ILE A 67 -9.29 8.60 3.66
CA ILE A 67 -8.41 8.14 2.58
C ILE A 67 -7.38 7.17 3.14
N TRP A 68 -7.14 6.07 2.43
CA TRP A 68 -6.05 5.16 2.73
C TRP A 68 -4.76 5.61 2.08
N CYS A 69 -3.67 5.69 2.84
CA CYS A 69 -2.35 6.05 2.34
C CYS A 69 -1.31 5.03 2.78
N VAL A 70 -0.49 4.54 1.83
CA VAL A 70 0.75 3.81 2.11
C VAL A 70 1.89 4.68 1.59
N PRO A 71 2.40 5.63 2.41
CA PRO A 71 3.14 6.78 1.90
C PRO A 71 4.59 6.49 1.54
N LYS A 72 5.17 5.41 2.05
CA LYS A 72 6.53 5.00 1.72
C LYS A 72 6.52 3.58 1.21
N TYR A 73 7.15 3.38 0.05
CA TYR A 73 7.22 2.09 -0.64
C TYR A 73 5.83 1.44 -0.80
N SER A 74 4.90 2.20 -1.36
CA SER A 74 3.48 1.85 -1.46
C SER A 74 3.25 0.43 -2.01
N ASN A 75 2.24 -0.24 -1.50
CA ASN A 75 1.82 -1.55 -2.00
C ASN A 75 0.73 -1.36 -3.07
N PRO A 76 0.96 -1.76 -4.36
CA PRO A 76 2.08 -2.58 -4.85
C PRO A 76 3.23 -1.80 -5.50
N GLN A 77 3.13 -0.50 -5.71
CA GLN A 77 3.99 0.24 -6.65
C GLN A 77 5.40 0.55 -6.12
N GLY A 78 5.62 0.46 -4.81
CA GLY A 78 6.90 0.82 -4.22
C GLY A 78 7.23 2.31 -4.24
N ILE A 79 6.23 3.16 -4.51
CA ILE A 79 6.36 4.62 -4.59
C ILE A 79 6.45 5.20 -3.19
N THR A 80 7.29 6.21 -3.00
CA THR A 80 7.32 7.08 -1.82
C THR A 80 6.71 8.43 -2.18
N TYR A 81 5.76 8.91 -1.36
CA TYR A 81 5.10 10.18 -1.60
C TYR A 81 6.10 11.33 -1.57
N SER A 82 5.99 12.23 -2.54
CA SER A 82 6.84 13.42 -2.59
C SER A 82 6.53 14.38 -1.42
N ASP A 83 7.47 15.23 -1.09
CA ASP A 83 7.29 16.30 -0.11
C ASP A 83 6.09 17.19 -0.44
N GLU A 84 5.87 17.48 -1.73
CA GLU A 84 4.72 18.27 -2.19
C GLU A 84 3.41 17.54 -1.90
N THR A 85 3.32 16.25 -2.23
CA THR A 85 2.15 15.42 -1.91
C THR A 85 1.84 15.45 -0.41
N VAL A 86 2.85 15.30 0.45
CA VAL A 86 2.65 15.34 1.91
C VAL A 86 2.17 16.72 2.38
N ARG A 87 2.72 17.81 1.84
CA ARG A 87 2.28 19.18 2.16
C ARG A 87 0.85 19.44 1.69
N ARG A 88 0.47 18.95 0.53
CA ARG A 88 -0.92 19.03 0.01
C ARG A 88 -1.89 18.27 0.90
N PHE A 89 -1.54 17.06 1.35
CA PHE A 89 -2.33 16.36 2.37
C PHE A 89 -2.52 17.16 3.65
N ALA A 90 -1.45 17.79 4.13
CA ALA A 90 -1.49 18.61 5.34
C ALA A 90 -2.37 19.88 5.20
N ALA A 91 -2.49 20.40 3.98
CA ALA A 91 -3.26 21.61 3.68
C ALA A 91 -4.73 21.34 3.33
N LEU A 92 -5.20 20.08 3.31
CA LEU A 92 -6.59 19.72 3.00
C LEU A 92 -7.59 20.48 3.86
N LYS A 93 -8.72 20.85 3.26
CA LYS A 93 -9.86 21.52 3.91
C LYS A 93 -11.11 20.67 3.78
N PRO A 94 -11.21 19.54 4.49
CA PRO A 94 -12.29 18.60 4.31
C PRO A 94 -13.67 19.20 4.57
N ALA A 95 -14.62 18.98 3.65
CA ALA A 95 -16.03 19.29 3.87
C ALA A 95 -16.60 18.48 5.06
N ALA A 96 -16.11 17.26 5.26
CA ALA A 96 -16.46 16.42 6.42
C ALA A 96 -15.61 16.78 7.63
N LYS A 97 -16.25 17.25 8.73
CA LYS A 97 -15.54 17.58 9.98
C LYS A 97 -14.84 16.39 10.65
N ASP A 98 -15.23 15.19 10.33
CA ASP A 98 -14.72 13.92 10.86
C ASP A 98 -13.84 13.15 9.86
N PHE A 99 -13.41 13.80 8.78
CA PHE A 99 -12.48 13.23 7.80
C PHE A 99 -11.15 12.86 8.46
N LYS A 100 -10.56 11.73 8.01
CA LYS A 100 -9.25 11.24 8.48
C LYS A 100 -8.38 10.76 7.34
N ILE A 101 -7.08 11.01 7.48
CA ILE A 101 -6.03 10.43 6.65
C ILE A 101 -5.50 9.19 7.39
N PHE A 102 -5.74 7.99 6.86
CA PHE A 102 -5.22 6.74 7.39
C PHE A 102 -3.83 6.50 6.79
N TRP A 103 -2.80 6.87 7.55
CA TRP A 103 -1.41 6.90 7.12
C TRP A 103 -0.71 5.60 7.53
N ASP A 104 -0.85 4.57 6.70
CA ASP A 104 -0.26 3.24 6.96
C ASP A 104 1.22 3.24 6.55
N ASN A 105 2.09 3.55 7.53
CA ASN A 105 3.53 3.59 7.34
C ASN A 105 4.18 2.22 7.58
N ALA A 106 3.63 1.18 6.94
CA ALA A 106 4.04 -0.21 7.11
C ALA A 106 5.48 -0.49 6.68
N TYR A 107 6.04 0.34 5.78
CA TYR A 107 7.36 0.12 5.15
C TYR A 107 8.39 1.19 5.50
N CYS A 108 8.23 1.90 6.61
CA CYS A 108 9.08 3.05 6.99
C CYS A 108 10.59 2.77 7.01
N VAL A 109 11.02 1.53 7.28
CA VAL A 109 12.42 1.09 7.37
C VAL A 109 12.80 0.00 6.36
N HIS A 110 11.94 -0.29 5.39
CA HIS A 110 12.08 -1.45 4.48
C HIS A 110 12.83 -1.08 3.18
N ASN A 111 14.02 -0.52 3.33
CA ASN A 111 14.86 -0.16 2.19
C ASN A 111 15.48 -1.42 1.57
N ILE A 112 15.57 -1.48 0.23
CA ILE A 112 16.28 -2.54 -0.51
C ILE A 112 17.46 -1.98 -1.31
N THR A 113 17.70 -0.68 -1.26
CA THR A 113 18.83 0.02 -1.89
C THR A 113 19.69 0.71 -0.84
N ASP A 114 20.88 1.18 -1.23
CA ASP A 114 21.80 1.94 -0.37
C ASP A 114 21.37 3.40 -0.19
N THR A 115 20.48 3.87 -1.05
CA THR A 115 19.92 5.23 -1.04
C THR A 115 18.44 5.16 -0.69
N PRO A 116 18.09 5.10 0.61
CA PRO A 116 16.69 5.01 1.03
C PRO A 116 15.93 6.29 0.72
N ASP A 117 14.69 6.13 0.27
CA ASP A 117 13.80 7.28 0.12
C ASP A 117 13.54 7.96 1.46
N GLN A 118 13.36 9.27 1.42
CA GLN A 118 12.95 10.06 2.57
C GLN A 118 11.46 10.39 2.45
N LEU A 119 10.76 10.29 3.56
CA LEU A 119 9.35 10.66 3.65
C LEU A 119 9.19 11.82 4.63
N LEU A 120 8.58 12.90 4.19
CA LEU A 120 8.29 14.05 5.02
C LEU A 120 7.31 13.68 6.14
N ASN A 121 7.51 14.23 7.34
CA ASN A 121 6.65 13.94 8.48
C ASN A 121 5.30 14.65 8.36
N ILE A 122 4.24 13.90 8.06
CA ILE A 122 2.87 14.42 7.90
C ILE A 122 2.36 15.15 9.15
N MET A 123 2.71 14.69 10.37
CA MET A 123 2.26 15.34 11.61
C MET A 123 2.84 16.75 11.76
N ASP A 124 4.10 16.94 11.40
CA ASP A 124 4.76 18.24 11.49
C ASP A 124 4.20 19.21 10.43
N GLU A 125 3.93 18.72 9.23
CA GLU A 125 3.27 19.53 8.19
C GLU A 125 1.82 19.88 8.58
N CYS A 126 1.06 18.95 9.11
CA CYS A 126 -0.30 19.21 9.59
C CYS A 126 -0.33 20.22 10.74
N LYS A 127 0.64 20.19 11.66
CA LYS A 127 0.75 21.20 12.73
C LYS A 127 0.96 22.61 12.17
N LYS A 128 1.77 22.77 11.13
CA LYS A 128 1.98 24.07 10.46
C LYS A 128 0.69 24.64 9.87
N GLN A 129 -0.24 23.76 9.48
CA GLN A 129 -1.53 24.10 8.88
C GLN A 129 -2.70 24.15 9.88
N GLY A 130 -2.47 23.83 11.17
CA GLY A 130 -3.54 23.68 12.16
C GLY A 130 -4.44 22.47 11.94
N ASN A 131 -3.97 21.46 11.22
CA ASN A 131 -4.69 20.27 10.79
C ASN A 131 -4.20 18.98 11.47
N GLU A 132 -3.59 19.08 12.64
CA GLU A 132 -3.01 17.93 13.38
C GLU A 132 -4.02 16.81 13.72
N ASP A 133 -5.30 17.11 13.65
CA ASP A 133 -6.36 16.12 13.87
C ASP A 133 -6.65 15.26 12.64
N LEU A 134 -6.14 15.59 11.44
CA LEU A 134 -6.41 14.83 10.22
C LEU A 134 -5.71 13.47 10.17
N PRO A 135 -4.39 13.35 10.38
CA PRO A 135 -3.70 12.09 10.22
C PRO A 135 -3.84 11.14 11.40
N ILE A 136 -3.97 9.86 11.08
CA ILE A 136 -3.78 8.74 12.01
C ILE A 136 -2.68 7.88 11.39
N ILE A 137 -1.52 7.82 12.05
CA ILE A 137 -0.37 7.07 11.55
C ILE A 137 -0.36 5.70 12.18
N PHE A 138 -0.14 4.68 11.38
CA PHE A 138 0.00 3.29 11.79
C PHE A 138 1.39 2.78 11.45
N ALA A 139 1.96 2.00 12.36
CA ALA A 139 3.20 1.26 12.15
C ALA A 139 3.16 -0.06 12.91
N SER A 140 3.90 -1.04 12.45
CA SER A 140 4.03 -2.32 13.16
C SER A 140 5.38 -2.99 12.88
N THR A 141 5.77 -3.91 13.77
CA THR A 141 6.93 -4.74 13.60
C THR A 141 6.64 -6.04 12.82
N SER A 142 5.43 -6.20 12.29
CA SER A 142 4.98 -7.44 11.62
C SER A 142 5.86 -7.86 10.45
N LYS A 143 6.47 -6.88 9.77
CA LYS A 143 7.38 -7.12 8.64
C LYS A 143 8.85 -6.87 9.01
N ILE A 144 9.15 -6.59 10.29
CA ILE A 144 10.49 -6.39 10.83
C ILE A 144 10.92 -7.64 11.61
N THR A 145 10.01 -8.21 12.41
CA THR A 145 10.26 -9.38 13.27
C THR A 145 9.42 -10.58 12.83
N PHE A 146 8.26 -10.79 13.47
CA PHE A 146 7.42 -11.97 13.24
C PHE A 146 5.99 -11.56 12.85
N PRO A 147 5.47 -12.00 11.71
CA PRO A 147 4.07 -11.83 11.37
C PRO A 147 3.19 -12.57 12.38
N GLY A 148 2.09 -11.94 12.79
CA GLY A 148 1.17 -12.48 13.80
C GLY A 148 1.63 -12.33 15.25
N ALA A 149 2.89 -12.03 15.52
CA ALA A 149 3.44 -11.76 16.85
C ALA A 149 4.13 -10.39 16.94
N GLY A 150 3.78 -9.46 16.03
CA GLY A 150 4.32 -8.11 16.01
C GLY A 150 3.73 -7.21 17.10
N VAL A 151 4.40 -6.07 17.30
CA VAL A 151 3.89 -4.94 18.08
C VAL A 151 3.44 -3.88 17.08
N ALA A 152 2.23 -3.35 17.26
CA ALA A 152 1.70 -2.24 16.47
C ALA A 152 1.67 -0.96 17.29
N ALA A 153 1.87 0.16 16.62
CA ALA A 153 1.78 1.49 17.20
C ALA A 153 0.86 2.38 16.36
N MET A 154 0.21 3.32 17.02
CA MET A 154 -0.60 4.35 16.40
C MET A 154 -0.16 5.71 16.92
N ALA A 155 -0.03 6.68 16.02
CA ALA A 155 0.26 8.07 16.37
C ALA A 155 -0.81 9.01 15.79
N GLY A 156 -1.02 10.15 16.45
CA GLY A 156 -1.97 11.17 16.03
C GLY A 156 -1.98 12.33 17.05
N SER A 157 -2.86 13.30 16.83
CA SER A 157 -3.05 14.40 17.77
C SER A 157 -3.51 13.91 19.15
N LYS A 158 -3.36 14.77 20.17
CA LYS A 158 -3.86 14.47 21.53
C LYS A 158 -5.36 14.18 21.53
N ASN A 159 -6.15 14.96 20.78
CA ASN A 159 -7.60 14.76 20.67
C ASN A 159 -7.95 13.42 20.02
N THR A 160 -7.33 13.11 18.89
CA THR A 160 -7.54 11.84 18.17
C THR A 160 -7.18 10.66 19.07
N LEU A 161 -6.03 10.69 19.74
CA LEU A 161 -5.58 9.60 20.61
C LEU A 161 -6.43 9.47 21.87
N ALA A 162 -6.92 10.56 22.46
CA ALA A 162 -7.81 10.49 23.62
C ALA A 162 -9.11 9.72 23.30
N ASN A 163 -9.72 10.03 22.14
CA ASN A 163 -10.92 9.34 21.67
C ASN A 163 -10.67 7.85 21.37
N ILE A 164 -9.53 7.53 20.74
CA ILE A 164 -9.17 6.15 20.45
C ILE A 164 -8.92 5.36 21.76
N ARG A 165 -8.17 5.93 22.71
CA ARG A 165 -7.89 5.29 24.01
C ARG A 165 -9.17 4.99 24.78
N LYS A 166 -10.14 5.92 24.81
CA LYS A 166 -11.46 5.69 25.43
C LYS A 166 -12.17 4.46 24.87
N ARG A 167 -12.06 4.20 23.57
CA ARG A 167 -12.65 3.02 22.91
C ARG A 167 -11.83 1.76 23.15
N LEU A 168 -10.50 1.85 23.07
CA LEU A 168 -9.60 0.74 23.33
C LEU A 168 -9.74 0.20 24.75
N SER A 169 -10.07 1.04 25.76
CA SER A 169 -10.25 0.59 27.13
C SER A 169 -11.41 -0.38 27.31
N PHE A 170 -12.37 -0.42 26.39
CA PHE A 170 -13.44 -1.43 26.36
C PHE A 170 -13.05 -2.69 25.57
N GLN A 171 -12.09 -2.59 24.66
CA GLN A 171 -11.64 -3.70 23.85
C GLN A 171 -10.55 -4.54 24.55
N THR A 172 -9.65 -3.88 25.29
CA THR A 172 -8.56 -4.52 26.00
C THR A 172 -8.16 -3.73 27.24
N ILE A 173 -7.79 -4.44 28.32
CA ILE A 173 -7.26 -3.83 29.54
C ILE A 173 -5.83 -3.32 29.31
N GLY A 174 -5.09 -3.93 28.41
CA GLY A 174 -3.75 -3.50 28.01
C GLY A 174 -3.12 -4.39 26.95
N PRO A 175 -2.02 -3.92 26.35
CA PRO A 175 -1.29 -4.68 25.36
C PRO A 175 -0.53 -5.87 25.97
N ASP A 176 -0.13 -6.82 25.15
CA ASP A 176 0.74 -7.94 25.52
C ASP A 176 2.15 -7.42 25.90
N LYS A 177 2.36 -7.24 27.20
CA LYS A 177 3.61 -6.70 27.74
C LYS A 177 4.78 -7.67 27.60
N VAL A 178 4.52 -8.98 27.59
CA VAL A 178 5.57 -10.00 27.40
C VAL A 178 6.10 -9.90 25.98
N ASN A 179 5.21 -9.77 24.99
CA ASN A 179 5.60 -9.59 23.61
C ASN A 179 6.34 -8.26 23.38
N GLN A 180 5.90 -7.17 24.01
CA GLN A 180 6.63 -5.90 23.98
C GLN A 180 8.04 -6.02 24.54
N LEU A 181 8.20 -6.70 25.70
CA LEU A 181 9.50 -6.91 26.32
C LEU A 181 10.41 -7.79 25.43
N ARG A 182 9.84 -8.80 24.75
CA ARG A 182 10.55 -9.63 23.79
C ARG A 182 11.11 -8.81 22.65
N HIS A 183 10.30 -7.93 22.07
CA HIS A 183 10.74 -7.02 21.00
C HIS A 183 11.81 -6.05 21.48
N LEU A 184 11.63 -5.47 22.66
CA LEU A 184 12.62 -4.56 23.26
C LEU A 184 13.98 -5.26 23.46
N ARG A 185 13.98 -6.49 23.98
CA ARG A 185 15.20 -7.27 24.18
C ARG A 185 15.88 -7.68 22.87
N PHE A 186 15.09 -7.96 21.84
CA PHE A 186 15.59 -8.37 20.54
C PHE A 186 16.13 -7.19 19.73
N LEU A 187 15.34 -6.16 19.58
CA LEU A 187 15.67 -4.97 18.76
C LEU A 187 16.58 -3.99 19.53
N LYS A 188 16.40 -3.88 20.84
CA LYS A 188 17.10 -2.98 21.77
C LYS A 188 16.80 -1.50 21.48
N ASP A 189 17.25 -0.98 20.34
CA ASP A 189 17.15 0.40 19.89
C ASP A 189 17.02 0.49 18.37
N MET A 190 17.11 1.71 17.81
CA MET A 190 17.04 1.91 16.36
C MET A 190 18.18 1.25 15.61
N ASN A 191 19.40 1.17 16.19
CA ASN A 191 20.52 0.48 15.54
C ASN A 191 20.22 -1.03 15.37
N GLY A 192 19.54 -1.63 16.36
CA GLY A 192 19.07 -3.01 16.26
C GLY A 192 18.03 -3.21 15.15
N VAL A 193 17.10 -2.24 14.99
CA VAL A 193 16.15 -2.27 13.87
C VAL A 193 16.89 -2.16 12.53
N GLU A 194 17.82 -1.22 12.39
CA GLU A 194 18.60 -1.02 11.16
C GLU A 194 19.43 -2.27 10.82
N THR A 195 20.04 -2.89 11.82
CA THR A 195 20.80 -4.14 11.63
C THR A 195 19.94 -5.26 11.04
N ILE A 196 18.75 -5.48 11.61
CA ILE A 196 17.80 -6.49 11.10
C ILE A 196 17.32 -6.14 9.69
N MET A 197 17.01 -4.87 9.44
CA MET A 197 16.53 -4.45 8.12
C MET A 197 17.61 -4.51 7.04
N ASN A 198 18.88 -4.30 7.40
CA ASN A 198 20.00 -4.53 6.48
C ASN A 198 20.14 -6.02 6.12
N GLN A 199 19.96 -6.94 7.09
CA GLN A 199 19.92 -8.37 6.79
C GLN A 199 18.75 -8.75 5.87
N HIS A 200 17.56 -8.14 6.08
CA HIS A 200 16.42 -8.32 5.15
C HIS A 200 16.75 -7.81 3.75
N LYS A 201 17.41 -6.66 3.63
CA LYS A 201 17.86 -6.10 2.36
C LYS A 201 18.80 -7.07 1.63
N GLU A 202 19.80 -7.63 2.30
CA GLU A 202 20.73 -8.61 1.72
C GLU A 202 20.01 -9.83 1.13
N LEU A 203 18.91 -10.26 1.76
CA LEU A 203 18.08 -11.37 1.28
C LEU A 203 17.13 -10.98 0.15
N LEU A 204 16.60 -9.77 0.16
CA LEU A 204 15.55 -9.33 -0.77
C LEU A 204 16.12 -8.70 -2.05
N GLN A 205 17.18 -7.91 -1.96
CA GLN A 205 17.74 -7.20 -3.09
C GLN A 205 18.07 -8.12 -4.30
N PRO A 206 18.72 -9.29 -4.13
CA PRO A 206 18.97 -10.20 -5.24
C PRO A 206 17.68 -10.69 -5.91
N LYS A 207 16.62 -10.89 -5.12
CA LYS A 207 15.31 -11.33 -5.62
C LYS A 207 14.61 -10.24 -6.46
N PHE A 208 14.66 -9.00 -6.00
CA PHE A 208 14.15 -7.86 -6.76
C PHE A 208 14.91 -7.68 -8.08
N ASN A 209 16.24 -7.78 -8.03
CA ASN A 209 17.08 -7.66 -9.22
C ASN A 209 16.71 -8.69 -10.28
N ILE A 210 16.53 -9.97 -9.90
CA ILE A 210 16.12 -11.03 -10.84
C ILE A 210 14.80 -10.69 -11.53
N VAL A 211 13.80 -10.21 -10.79
CA VAL A 211 12.51 -9.84 -11.38
C VAL A 211 12.69 -8.71 -12.39
N LEU A 212 13.36 -7.63 -11.98
CA LEU A 212 13.55 -6.45 -12.82
C LEU A 212 14.41 -6.76 -14.07
N GLU A 213 15.53 -7.45 -13.89
CA GLU A 213 16.42 -7.83 -15.00
C GLU A 213 15.73 -8.77 -15.99
N THR A 214 14.94 -9.73 -15.51
CA THR A 214 14.21 -10.67 -16.37
C THR A 214 13.15 -9.95 -17.18
N MET A 215 12.37 -9.06 -16.58
CA MET A 215 11.40 -8.25 -17.31
C MET A 215 12.08 -7.29 -18.28
N GLN A 216 13.15 -6.62 -17.86
CA GLN A 216 13.93 -5.73 -18.74
C GLN A 216 14.46 -6.45 -19.96
N LYS A 217 14.97 -7.67 -19.80
CA LYS A 217 15.51 -8.48 -20.90
C LYS A 217 14.42 -9.02 -21.82
N GLN A 218 13.28 -9.45 -21.27
CA GLN A 218 12.29 -10.23 -22.02
C GLN A 218 11.05 -9.44 -22.44
N LEU A 219 10.65 -8.40 -21.70
CA LEU A 219 9.42 -7.63 -21.99
C LEU A 219 9.71 -6.24 -22.55
N ALA A 220 10.78 -5.56 -22.11
CA ALA A 220 11.10 -4.24 -22.62
C ALA A 220 11.27 -4.20 -24.17
N PRO A 221 11.93 -5.17 -24.82
CA PRO A 221 12.09 -5.14 -26.27
C PRO A 221 10.79 -5.26 -27.06
N VAL A 222 9.73 -5.82 -26.44
CA VAL A 222 8.44 -6.04 -27.13
C VAL A 222 7.37 -5.04 -26.70
N GLY A 223 7.59 -4.26 -25.62
CA GLY A 223 6.73 -3.13 -25.23
C GLY A 223 5.32 -3.51 -24.79
N VAL A 224 5.10 -4.74 -24.28
CA VAL A 224 3.78 -5.25 -23.89
C VAL A 224 3.50 -5.11 -22.38
N ALA A 225 4.43 -4.53 -21.62
CA ALA A 225 4.29 -4.27 -20.18
C ALA A 225 5.20 -3.12 -19.75
N SER A 226 4.80 -2.48 -18.65
CA SER A 226 5.60 -1.53 -17.90
C SER A 226 5.61 -1.91 -16.42
N TRP A 227 6.58 -1.46 -15.64
CA TRP A 227 6.70 -1.80 -14.22
C TRP A 227 7.42 -0.73 -13.41
N THR A 228 7.18 -0.78 -12.11
CA THR A 228 7.89 0.10 -11.17
C THR A 228 9.24 -0.49 -10.77
N THR A 229 10.20 0.38 -10.43
CA THR A 229 11.51 0.01 -9.87
C THR A 229 11.60 0.54 -8.45
N PRO A 230 11.11 -0.22 -7.45
CA PRO A 230 11.03 0.27 -6.07
C PRO A 230 12.40 0.30 -5.40
N HIS A 231 12.63 1.30 -4.52
CA HIS A 231 13.80 1.38 -3.65
C HIS A 231 13.59 0.67 -2.30
N GLY A 232 12.39 0.14 -2.07
CA GLY A 232 12.02 -0.56 -0.84
C GLY A 232 10.65 -1.23 -0.90
N GLY A 233 10.21 -1.76 0.23
CA GLY A 233 8.98 -2.53 0.32
C GLY A 233 9.13 -3.99 -0.09
N TYR A 234 8.03 -4.62 -0.47
CA TYR A 234 7.97 -6.07 -0.75
C TYR A 234 7.40 -6.41 -2.12
N PHE A 235 7.07 -5.41 -2.95
CA PHE A 235 6.30 -5.63 -4.17
C PHE A 235 6.88 -4.87 -5.36
N ILE A 236 6.60 -5.40 -6.54
CA ILE A 236 6.78 -4.74 -7.83
C ILE A 236 5.42 -4.70 -8.50
N SER A 237 4.99 -3.54 -8.95
CA SER A 237 3.77 -3.36 -9.74
C SER A 237 4.11 -3.48 -11.21
N VAL A 238 3.35 -4.31 -11.92
CA VAL A 238 3.50 -4.50 -13.36
C VAL A 238 2.16 -4.20 -14.03
N ASP A 239 2.16 -3.31 -15.01
CA ASP A 239 1.03 -3.08 -15.88
C ASP A 239 1.30 -3.77 -17.21
N VAL A 240 0.55 -4.82 -17.49
CA VAL A 240 0.54 -5.52 -18.78
C VAL A 240 -0.43 -4.81 -19.73
N MET A 241 -0.49 -5.25 -20.99
CA MET A 241 -1.44 -4.70 -21.97
C MET A 241 -2.88 -4.74 -21.40
N GLU A 242 -3.66 -3.66 -21.56
CA GLU A 242 -5.04 -3.56 -21.08
C GLU A 242 -5.88 -4.77 -21.57
N GLY A 243 -6.63 -5.39 -20.65
CA GLY A 243 -7.41 -6.60 -20.90
C GLY A 243 -6.64 -7.91 -20.74
N CYS A 244 -5.34 -7.88 -20.35
CA CYS A 244 -4.51 -9.08 -20.32
C CYS A 244 -4.22 -9.62 -18.89
N ALA A 245 -4.41 -8.85 -17.82
CA ALA A 245 -3.93 -9.26 -16.50
C ALA A 245 -4.53 -10.60 -16.02
N LYS A 246 -5.83 -10.78 -16.14
CA LYS A 246 -6.50 -12.06 -15.77
C LYS A 246 -5.97 -13.23 -16.60
N ARG A 247 -5.74 -13.00 -17.89
CA ARG A 247 -5.22 -14.06 -18.79
C ARG A 247 -3.79 -14.43 -18.44
N VAL A 248 -2.93 -13.45 -18.14
CA VAL A 248 -1.54 -13.69 -17.67
C VAL A 248 -1.54 -14.51 -16.38
N VAL A 249 -2.36 -14.12 -15.39
CA VAL A 249 -2.46 -14.84 -14.11
C VAL A 249 -2.93 -16.28 -14.33
N ALA A 250 -3.91 -16.50 -15.22
CA ALA A 250 -4.41 -17.83 -15.56
C ALA A 250 -3.33 -18.69 -16.22
N LEU A 251 -2.61 -18.16 -17.22
CA LEU A 251 -1.51 -18.86 -17.88
C LEU A 251 -0.37 -19.23 -16.92
N CYS A 252 0.00 -18.30 -16.03
CA CYS A 252 0.99 -18.57 -14.99
C CYS A 252 0.54 -19.74 -14.09
N LYS A 253 -0.72 -19.72 -13.67
CA LYS A 253 -1.29 -20.77 -12.80
C LYS A 253 -1.31 -22.14 -13.51
N GLU A 254 -1.70 -22.18 -14.79
CA GLU A 254 -1.66 -23.39 -15.62
C GLU A 254 -0.24 -23.97 -15.72
N ALA A 255 0.79 -23.09 -15.75
CA ALA A 255 2.20 -23.48 -15.77
C ALA A 255 2.80 -23.73 -14.36
N GLY A 256 1.98 -23.71 -13.28
CA GLY A 256 2.44 -23.99 -11.92
C GLY A 256 2.97 -22.78 -11.14
N VAL A 257 2.85 -21.56 -11.68
CA VAL A 257 3.25 -20.31 -11.01
C VAL A 257 2.03 -19.59 -10.46
N THR A 258 1.94 -19.49 -9.13
CA THR A 258 0.84 -18.81 -8.44
C THR A 258 1.19 -17.33 -8.21
N LEU A 259 0.37 -16.44 -8.72
CA LEU A 259 0.42 -15.00 -8.50
C LEU A 259 -0.77 -14.55 -7.63
N THR A 260 -0.72 -13.31 -7.16
CA THR A 260 -1.91 -12.65 -6.59
C THR A 260 -2.96 -12.51 -7.70
N ASP A 261 -4.24 -12.70 -7.36
CA ASP A 261 -5.32 -12.58 -8.33
C ASP A 261 -5.34 -11.21 -9.01
N ALA A 262 -5.58 -11.21 -10.31
CA ALA A 262 -5.75 -9.97 -11.07
C ALA A 262 -6.95 -9.18 -10.53
N GLY A 263 -6.78 -7.86 -10.39
CA GLY A 263 -7.79 -6.99 -9.79
C GLY A 263 -7.68 -6.82 -8.27
N ALA A 264 -6.91 -7.65 -7.56
CA ALA A 264 -6.76 -7.55 -6.10
C ALA A 264 -6.22 -6.17 -5.64
N THR A 265 -5.52 -5.46 -6.50
CA THR A 265 -4.97 -4.12 -6.24
C THR A 265 -5.99 -2.98 -6.43
N TYR A 266 -7.26 -3.32 -6.64
CA TYR A 266 -8.36 -2.38 -6.81
C TYR A 266 -9.56 -2.74 -5.91
N PRO A 267 -10.39 -1.74 -5.52
CA PRO A 267 -11.62 -1.97 -4.79
C PRO A 267 -12.53 -3.01 -5.45
N TYR A 268 -13.15 -3.84 -4.63
CA TYR A 268 -14.06 -4.92 -5.09
C TYR A 268 -13.41 -5.94 -6.04
N GLY A 269 -12.07 -6.00 -6.09
CA GLY A 269 -11.35 -6.90 -7.00
C GLY A 269 -11.49 -6.53 -8.48
N LYS A 270 -11.81 -5.27 -8.80
CA LYS A 270 -12.13 -4.82 -10.16
C LYS A 270 -11.13 -3.78 -10.64
N ASP A 271 -10.09 -4.23 -11.33
CA ASP A 271 -9.24 -3.35 -12.13
C ASP A 271 -10.01 -2.97 -13.42
N PRO A 272 -10.34 -1.69 -13.63
CA PRO A 272 -11.13 -1.28 -14.79
C PRO A 272 -10.41 -1.49 -16.13
N LYS A 273 -9.08 -1.57 -16.11
CA LYS A 273 -8.25 -1.80 -17.30
C LYS A 273 -7.80 -3.24 -17.45
N ASP A 274 -8.00 -4.07 -16.42
CA ASP A 274 -7.50 -5.45 -16.39
C ASP A 274 -6.02 -5.55 -16.81
N CYS A 275 -5.17 -4.71 -16.21
CA CYS A 275 -3.77 -4.60 -16.58
C CYS A 275 -2.80 -4.76 -15.41
N ASN A 276 -3.21 -4.46 -14.17
CA ASN A 276 -2.28 -4.44 -13.06
C ASN A 276 -2.08 -5.82 -12.41
N ILE A 277 -0.80 -6.18 -12.23
CA ILE A 277 -0.36 -7.41 -11.55
C ILE A 277 0.66 -7.04 -10.48
N ARG A 278 0.47 -7.56 -9.26
CA ARG A 278 1.41 -7.41 -8.16
C ARG A 278 2.33 -8.62 -8.07
N ILE A 279 3.64 -8.39 -8.16
CA ILE A 279 4.67 -9.41 -7.96
C ILE A 279 5.24 -9.27 -6.54
N ALA A 280 5.30 -10.40 -5.81
CA ALA A 280 5.85 -10.51 -4.45
C ALA A 280 7.06 -11.45 -4.44
N PRO A 281 8.29 -10.97 -4.66
CA PRO A 281 9.45 -11.81 -4.87
C PRO A 281 10.03 -12.43 -3.58
N SER A 282 9.50 -12.06 -2.41
CA SER A 282 10.13 -12.34 -1.11
C SER A 282 10.17 -13.84 -0.72
N PHE A 283 9.16 -14.62 -1.08
CA PHE A 283 9.01 -16.01 -0.62
C PHE A 283 9.88 -17.03 -1.36
N PRO A 284 9.87 -17.14 -2.73
CA PRO A 284 10.60 -18.18 -3.42
C PRO A 284 12.11 -18.01 -3.30
N SER A 285 12.86 -19.10 -3.50
CA SER A 285 14.30 -19.03 -3.67
C SER A 285 14.67 -18.23 -4.93
N VAL A 286 15.93 -17.81 -5.05
CA VAL A 286 16.45 -17.09 -6.22
C VAL A 286 16.26 -17.91 -7.50
N GLN A 287 16.49 -19.22 -7.45
CA GLN A 287 16.35 -20.12 -8.60
C GLN A 287 14.87 -20.27 -9.01
N GLU A 288 13.99 -20.59 -8.05
CA GLU A 288 12.55 -20.70 -8.31
C GLU A 288 11.98 -19.40 -8.87
N LEU A 289 12.43 -18.26 -8.35
CA LEU A 289 12.00 -16.95 -8.81
C LEU A 289 12.43 -16.69 -10.27
N GLN A 290 13.66 -17.08 -10.65
CA GLN A 290 14.12 -16.96 -12.03
C GLN A 290 13.25 -17.77 -12.99
N GLU A 291 12.89 -19.00 -12.62
CA GLU A 291 12.00 -19.86 -13.41
C GLU A 291 10.59 -19.29 -13.50
N ALA A 292 10.03 -18.85 -12.36
CA ALA A 292 8.72 -18.22 -12.30
C ALA A 292 8.65 -16.94 -13.17
N MET A 293 9.70 -16.12 -13.16
CA MET A 293 9.74 -14.92 -13.98
C MET A 293 9.88 -15.22 -15.49
N ASN A 294 10.56 -16.29 -15.86
CA ASN A 294 10.55 -16.75 -17.25
C ASN A 294 9.14 -17.15 -17.72
N VAL A 295 8.42 -17.92 -16.88
CA VAL A 295 7.01 -18.27 -17.16
C VAL A 295 6.14 -17.02 -17.24
N PHE A 296 6.27 -16.08 -16.30
CA PHE A 296 5.54 -14.82 -16.30
C PHE A 296 5.75 -14.02 -17.59
N CYS A 297 6.99 -13.88 -18.04
CA CYS A 297 7.30 -13.15 -19.26
C CYS A 297 6.73 -13.83 -20.52
N ILE A 298 6.74 -15.16 -20.57
CA ILE A 298 6.13 -15.92 -21.68
C ILE A 298 4.61 -15.74 -21.65
N ALA A 299 3.98 -15.89 -20.47
CA ALA A 299 2.55 -15.71 -20.31
C ALA A 299 2.08 -14.30 -20.69
N THR A 300 2.86 -13.26 -20.33
CA THR A 300 2.58 -11.87 -20.69
C THR A 300 2.61 -11.67 -22.21
N LYS A 301 3.63 -12.19 -22.88
CA LYS A 301 3.74 -12.12 -24.35
C LYS A 301 2.61 -12.89 -25.04
N LEU A 302 2.26 -14.07 -24.52
CA LEU A 302 1.21 -14.91 -25.10
C LEU A 302 -0.17 -14.24 -24.95
N ALA A 303 -0.50 -13.72 -23.79
CA ALA A 303 -1.76 -13.00 -23.56
C ALA A 303 -1.89 -11.77 -24.48
N ALA A 304 -0.82 -11.01 -24.63
CA ALA A 304 -0.78 -9.87 -25.54
C ALA A 304 -1.00 -10.30 -27.01
N LEU A 305 -0.37 -11.39 -27.45
CA LEU A 305 -0.56 -11.93 -28.80
C LEU A 305 -2.00 -12.43 -29.03
N GLU A 306 -2.57 -13.16 -28.07
CA GLU A 306 -3.96 -13.63 -28.14
C GLU A 306 -4.92 -12.44 -28.33
N LEU A 307 -4.74 -11.36 -27.56
CA LEU A 307 -5.57 -10.16 -27.64
C LEU A 307 -5.41 -9.44 -29.01
N LEU A 308 -4.17 -9.26 -29.46
CA LEU A 308 -3.88 -8.59 -30.74
C LEU A 308 -4.40 -9.38 -31.96
N LEU A 309 -4.39 -10.70 -31.89
CA LEU A 309 -4.97 -11.54 -32.96
C LEU A 309 -6.49 -11.46 -32.95
N ALA A 310 -7.12 -11.48 -31.77
CA ALA A 310 -8.56 -11.35 -31.65
C ALA A 310 -9.09 -9.98 -32.13
N SER A 311 -8.30 -8.92 -32.02
CA SER A 311 -8.67 -7.56 -32.49
C SER A 311 -8.55 -7.37 -34.01
N LYS A 312 -7.95 -8.33 -34.75
CA LYS A 312 -7.80 -8.30 -36.19
C LYS A 312 -8.84 -9.15 -36.95
N LEU A 313 -9.65 -9.91 -36.20
CA LEU A 313 -10.79 -10.68 -36.71
C LEU A 313 -12.10 -9.93 -36.45
#